data_91353edbb053207ce01ee70771363261
#
_entry.id   91353edbb053207ce01ee70771363261
#
_cell.length_a   1.000
_cell.length_b   1.000
_cell.length_c   1.000
_cell.angle_alpha   90.00
_cell.angle_beta   90.00
_cell.angle_gamma   90.00
#
_symmetry.space_group_name_H-M   'P 1'
#
loop_
_entity.id
_entity.type
_entity.pdbx_description
1 polymer ?
#
loop_
_entity_poly.entity_id
_entity_poly.type
_entity_poly.pdbx_seq_one_letter_code
_entity_poly.pdbx_strand_id
1 'polypeptide(L)'
;MKYVCTVCGYVYEGENAPEKCPQCGVPASKFKEQESDKMAWACEHEVGVAQGSPEDIMMDLRANFEGECSEVGMYLAMSRVAHREGYPEIGLYWEKAAFEEAEHAAKFAELLGEVVTNSTKKNLEMRVAAENGATAGKFDLAKRAKALNLDAIHDTVHEMAKDEARHGKAFEGLLNRYFG
;
A
#
# COMPACT_ATOMS: atom_id res chain seq x y z
N MET A 1 30.37 22.44 1.84
CA MET A 1 29.02 21.83 1.69
C MET A 1 28.64 21.19 3.02
N LYS A 2 27.34 21.06 3.28
CA LYS A 2 26.85 20.33 4.46
C LYS A 2 26.37 18.96 4.04
N TYR A 3 26.69 17.94 4.82
CA TYR A 3 26.31 16.56 4.60
C TYR A 3 25.60 16.03 5.85
N VAL A 4 24.40 15.46 5.70
CA VAL A 4 23.61 14.92 6.81
C VAL A 4 23.66 13.39 6.76
N CYS A 5 24.05 12.78 7.88
CA CYS A 5 24.00 11.33 8.05
C CYS A 5 22.56 10.85 8.13
N THR A 6 22.12 10.01 7.20
CA THR A 6 20.74 9.49 7.13
C THR A 6 20.40 8.48 8.23
N VAL A 7 21.39 8.08 9.03
CA VAL A 7 21.20 7.10 10.12
C VAL A 7 21.07 7.77 11.48
N CYS A 8 21.87 8.79 11.77
CA CYS A 8 21.89 9.41 13.11
C CYS A 8 21.64 10.92 13.11
N GLY A 9 21.45 11.55 11.94
CA GLY A 9 21.23 13.00 11.84
C GLY A 9 22.47 13.89 12.01
N TYR A 10 23.67 13.30 12.17
CA TYR A 10 24.89 14.08 12.33
C TYR A 10 25.15 14.93 11.06
N VAL A 11 25.40 16.23 11.27
CA VAL A 11 25.71 17.17 10.19
C VAL A 11 27.23 17.38 10.13
N TYR A 12 27.83 17.13 8.97
CA TYR A 12 29.24 17.35 8.68
C TYR A 12 29.40 18.51 7.68
N GLU A 13 30.32 19.41 7.95
CA GLU A 13 30.67 20.50 7.03
C GLU A 13 32.06 20.22 6.40
N GLY A 14 32.09 20.11 5.07
CA GLY A 14 33.33 19.82 4.33
C GLY A 14 33.14 19.89 2.83
N GLU A 15 34.20 19.65 2.06
CA GLU A 15 34.13 19.59 0.59
C GLU A 15 33.45 18.31 0.10
N ASN A 16 33.62 17.20 0.83
CA ASN A 16 33.01 15.90 0.55
C ASN A 16 32.48 15.29 1.86
N ALA A 17 31.58 14.32 1.74
CA ALA A 17 31.12 13.54 2.88
C ALA A 17 32.30 12.82 3.55
N PRO A 18 32.34 12.67 4.89
CA PRO A 18 33.38 11.97 5.59
C PRO A 18 33.33 10.47 5.26
N GLU A 19 34.50 9.80 5.22
CA GLU A 19 34.56 8.35 4.94
C GLU A 19 33.70 7.51 5.88
N LYS A 20 33.60 7.95 7.14
CA LYS A 20 32.73 7.35 8.17
C LYS A 20 32.12 8.43 9.02
N CYS A 21 30.87 8.20 9.42
CA CYS A 21 30.20 9.09 10.35
C CYS A 21 30.89 9.11 11.71
N PRO A 22 31.33 10.29 12.20
CA PRO A 22 32.02 10.39 13.49
C PRO A 22 31.16 9.95 14.67
N GLN A 23 29.82 10.02 14.52
CA GLN A 23 28.89 9.71 15.59
C GLN A 23 28.42 8.25 15.60
N CYS A 24 28.13 7.64 14.44
CA CYS A 24 27.55 6.29 14.36
C CYS A 24 28.35 5.29 13.53
N GLY A 25 29.48 5.70 12.93
CA GLY A 25 30.42 4.84 12.25
C GLY A 25 30.01 4.36 10.85
N VAL A 26 28.85 4.74 10.34
CA VAL A 26 28.37 4.33 9.00
C VAL A 26 29.22 4.98 7.89
N PRO A 27 29.34 4.32 6.71
CA PRO A 27 30.19 4.81 5.62
C PRO A 27 29.63 6.08 4.96
N ALA A 28 30.44 6.76 4.16
CA ALA A 28 30.11 7.97 3.40
C ALA A 28 28.85 7.85 2.56
N SER A 29 28.54 6.66 2.04
CA SER A 29 27.32 6.39 1.25
C SER A 29 26.00 6.63 2.02
N LYS A 30 26.07 6.78 3.33
CA LYS A 30 24.91 7.11 4.19
C LYS A 30 24.80 8.60 4.48
N PHE A 31 25.52 9.46 3.77
CA PHE A 31 25.37 10.90 3.85
C PHE A 31 24.65 11.45 2.62
N LYS A 32 23.73 12.40 2.85
CA LYS A 32 23.09 13.20 1.80
C LYS A 32 23.60 14.64 1.87
N GLU A 33 23.86 15.26 0.72
CA GLU A 33 24.22 16.66 0.64
C GLU A 33 23.00 17.54 0.98
N GLN A 34 23.20 18.55 1.82
CA GLN A 34 22.19 19.54 2.17
C GLN A 34 22.33 20.76 1.25
N GLU A 35 21.35 21.01 0.41
CA GLU A 35 21.23 22.28 -0.31
C GLU A 35 21.07 23.43 0.70
N SER A 36 21.80 24.54 0.50
CA SER A 36 22.11 25.57 1.50
C SER A 36 20.91 26.23 2.19
N ASP A 37 19.69 26.15 1.63
CA ASP A 37 18.50 26.84 2.14
C ASP A 37 17.31 25.91 2.46
N LYS A 38 17.49 24.59 2.35
CA LYS A 38 16.46 23.61 2.70
C LYS A 38 16.83 22.80 3.92
N MET A 39 15.88 22.59 4.80
CA MET A 39 16.01 21.64 5.92
C MET A 39 16.25 20.23 5.36
N ALA A 40 17.37 19.60 5.73
CA ALA A 40 17.61 18.18 5.39
C ALA A 40 17.08 17.30 6.53
N TRP A 41 16.30 16.29 6.16
CA TRP A 41 15.80 15.31 7.10
C TRP A 41 16.78 14.15 7.21
N ALA A 42 17.13 13.74 8.43
CA ALA A 42 18.07 12.64 8.68
C ALA A 42 17.50 11.30 8.22
N CYS A 43 16.18 11.16 8.25
CA CYS A 43 15.45 9.97 7.81
C CYS A 43 14.24 10.40 6.98
N GLU A 44 14.06 9.82 5.83
CA GLU A 44 12.90 9.97 4.98
C GLU A 44 12.23 8.61 4.81
N HIS A 45 10.90 8.60 4.82
CA HIS A 45 10.12 7.42 4.50
C HIS A 45 10.06 7.26 2.99
N GLU A 46 10.57 6.15 2.48
CA GLU A 46 10.59 5.85 1.04
C GLU A 46 9.90 4.52 0.77
N VAL A 47 8.99 4.51 -0.21
CA VAL A 47 8.36 3.30 -0.71
C VAL A 47 9.37 2.51 -1.54
N GLY A 48 9.41 1.18 -1.35
CA GLY A 48 10.28 0.29 -2.11
C GLY A 48 11.67 0.10 -1.47
N VAL A 49 11.81 0.37 -0.18
CA VAL A 49 13.10 0.23 0.52
C VAL A 49 13.64 -1.21 0.51
N ALA A 50 12.79 -2.21 0.33
CA ALA A 50 13.19 -3.62 0.21
C ALA A 50 13.68 -4.00 -1.19
N GLN A 51 13.51 -3.15 -2.20
CA GLN A 51 13.96 -3.45 -3.56
C GLN A 51 15.48 -3.67 -3.62
N GLY A 52 15.88 -4.74 -4.29
CA GLY A 52 17.30 -5.16 -4.33
C GLY A 52 17.72 -6.09 -3.19
N SER A 53 16.82 -6.46 -2.28
CA SER A 53 17.03 -7.52 -1.30
C SER A 53 17.17 -8.90 -1.97
N PRO A 54 17.74 -9.91 -1.29
CA PRO A 54 17.76 -11.29 -1.79
C PRO A 54 16.36 -11.78 -2.20
N GLU A 55 16.27 -12.60 -3.25
CA GLU A 55 14.99 -13.01 -3.82
C GLU A 55 14.11 -13.81 -2.84
N ASP A 56 14.70 -14.61 -1.97
CA ASP A 56 13.99 -15.34 -0.92
C ASP A 56 13.27 -14.38 0.05
N ILE A 57 13.93 -13.28 0.45
CA ILE A 57 13.33 -12.23 1.27
C ILE A 57 12.19 -11.53 0.51
N MET A 58 12.40 -11.20 -0.78
CA MET A 58 11.34 -10.58 -1.61
C MET A 58 10.13 -11.50 -1.77
N MET A 59 10.35 -12.80 -1.95
CA MET A 59 9.27 -13.79 -2.03
C MET A 59 8.48 -13.86 -0.71
N ASP A 60 9.16 -13.88 0.44
CA ASP A 60 8.50 -13.91 1.75
C ASP A 60 7.70 -12.63 2.01
N LEU A 61 8.23 -11.45 1.65
CA LEU A 61 7.50 -10.19 1.76
C LEU A 61 6.22 -10.16 0.91
N ARG A 62 6.28 -10.67 -0.34
CA ARG A 62 5.09 -10.79 -1.20
C ARG A 62 4.06 -11.75 -0.64
N ALA A 63 4.51 -12.91 -0.15
CA ALA A 63 3.63 -13.91 0.46
C ALA A 63 2.93 -13.37 1.72
N ASN A 64 3.65 -12.64 2.57
CA ASN A 64 3.05 -11.96 3.72
C ASN A 64 2.06 -10.88 3.27
N PHE A 65 2.39 -10.03 2.31
CA PHE A 65 1.47 -9.04 1.76
C PHE A 65 0.15 -9.65 1.29
N GLU A 66 0.22 -10.74 0.52
CA GLU A 66 -0.97 -11.47 0.04
C GLU A 66 -1.75 -12.11 1.18
N GLY A 67 -1.06 -12.68 2.16
CA GLY A 67 -1.66 -13.23 3.37
C GLY A 67 -2.47 -12.20 4.14
N GLU A 68 -1.86 -11.08 4.49
CA GLU A 68 -2.52 -9.98 5.22
C GLU A 68 -3.74 -9.41 4.45
N CYS A 69 -3.60 -9.20 3.14
CA CYS A 69 -4.73 -8.76 2.30
C CYS A 69 -5.90 -9.76 2.34
N SER A 70 -5.62 -11.05 2.36
CA SER A 70 -6.62 -12.11 2.43
C SER A 70 -7.30 -12.15 3.81
N GLU A 71 -6.53 -11.97 4.89
CA GLU A 71 -7.03 -11.98 6.26
C GLU A 71 -7.98 -10.82 6.54
N VAL A 72 -7.77 -9.63 5.97
CA VAL A 72 -8.73 -8.53 6.02
C VAL A 72 -10.12 -8.98 5.59
N GLY A 73 -10.22 -9.61 4.41
CA GLY A 73 -11.51 -10.10 3.88
C GLY A 73 -12.10 -11.23 4.71
N MET A 74 -11.27 -12.18 5.14
CA MET A 74 -11.71 -13.30 5.97
C MET A 74 -12.25 -12.85 7.31
N TYR A 75 -11.55 -11.97 8.03
CA TYR A 75 -11.96 -11.51 9.36
C TYR A 75 -13.24 -10.66 9.30
N LEU A 76 -13.39 -9.81 8.29
CA LEU A 76 -14.66 -9.10 8.08
C LEU A 76 -15.83 -10.06 7.78
N ALA A 77 -15.59 -11.15 7.04
CA ALA A 77 -16.61 -12.17 6.79
C ALA A 77 -16.94 -12.94 8.06
N MET A 78 -15.93 -13.33 8.87
CA MET A 78 -16.12 -13.99 10.17
C MET A 78 -16.86 -13.11 11.16
N SER A 79 -16.59 -11.80 11.18
CA SER A 79 -17.36 -10.82 11.97
C SER A 79 -18.85 -10.87 11.63
N ARG A 80 -19.18 -10.83 10.33
CA ARG A 80 -20.58 -10.92 9.88
C ARG A 80 -21.27 -12.22 10.30
N VAL A 81 -20.55 -13.35 10.30
CA VAL A 81 -21.06 -14.64 10.81
C VAL A 81 -21.32 -14.54 12.31
N ALA A 82 -20.36 -14.05 13.09
CA ALA A 82 -20.50 -13.93 14.54
C ALA A 82 -21.69 -13.05 14.95
N HIS A 83 -21.88 -11.91 14.25
CA HIS A 83 -23.04 -11.03 14.49
C HIS A 83 -24.38 -11.73 14.18
N ARG A 84 -24.46 -12.49 13.07
CA ARG A 84 -25.68 -13.25 12.74
C ARG A 84 -25.99 -14.38 13.73
N GLU A 85 -24.96 -14.94 14.34
CA GLU A 85 -25.09 -15.99 15.38
C GLU A 85 -25.35 -15.42 16.78
N GLY A 86 -25.32 -14.09 16.95
CA GLY A 86 -25.59 -13.43 18.22
C GLY A 86 -24.35 -13.31 19.13
N TYR A 87 -23.14 -13.34 18.57
CA TYR A 87 -21.88 -13.15 19.29
C TYR A 87 -21.22 -11.79 18.94
N PRO A 88 -21.83 -10.66 19.34
CA PRO A 88 -21.34 -9.34 18.91
C PRO A 88 -19.92 -9.03 19.40
N GLU A 89 -19.51 -9.49 20.58
CA GLU A 89 -18.15 -9.27 21.10
C GLU A 89 -17.11 -9.94 20.23
N ILE A 90 -17.38 -11.16 19.73
CA ILE A 90 -16.51 -11.88 18.81
C ILE A 90 -16.49 -11.14 17.47
N GLY A 91 -17.64 -10.69 16.97
CA GLY A 91 -17.75 -9.93 15.74
C GLY A 91 -16.93 -8.65 15.76
N LEU A 92 -17.04 -7.87 16.84
CA LEU A 92 -16.24 -6.63 17.02
C LEU A 92 -14.74 -6.90 17.11
N TYR A 93 -14.33 -8.00 17.72
CA TYR A 93 -12.92 -8.36 17.76
C TYR A 93 -12.36 -8.70 16.37
N TRP A 94 -13.14 -9.47 15.57
CA TRP A 94 -12.79 -9.75 14.18
C TRP A 94 -12.66 -8.49 13.32
N GLU A 95 -13.56 -7.52 13.49
CA GLU A 95 -13.46 -6.23 12.78
C GLU A 95 -12.19 -5.49 13.16
N LYS A 96 -11.86 -5.44 14.46
CA LYS A 96 -10.63 -4.82 14.95
C LYS A 96 -9.39 -5.51 14.35
N ALA A 97 -9.32 -6.84 14.39
CA ALA A 97 -8.23 -7.60 13.80
C ALA A 97 -8.08 -7.31 12.28
N ALA A 98 -9.20 -7.28 11.53
CA ALA A 98 -9.16 -6.94 10.11
C ALA A 98 -8.50 -5.59 9.81
N PHE A 99 -8.68 -4.57 10.66
CA PHE A 99 -8.00 -3.29 10.51
C PHE A 99 -6.51 -3.37 10.87
N GLU A 100 -6.13 -4.21 11.84
CA GLU A 100 -4.73 -4.44 12.17
C GLU A 100 -4.01 -5.14 10.99
N GLU A 101 -4.64 -6.15 10.35
CA GLU A 101 -4.08 -6.79 9.15
C GLU A 101 -4.01 -5.85 7.94
N ALA A 102 -4.96 -4.92 7.81
CA ALA A 102 -4.87 -3.89 6.77
C ALA A 102 -3.64 -2.97 6.94
N GLU A 103 -3.28 -2.63 8.20
CA GLU A 103 -2.06 -1.88 8.50
C GLU A 103 -0.79 -2.71 8.23
N HIS A 104 -0.80 -4.02 8.51
CA HIS A 104 0.31 -4.91 8.16
C HIS A 104 0.49 -4.99 6.64
N ALA A 105 -0.60 -5.22 5.89
CA ALA A 105 -0.58 -5.23 4.43
C ALA A 105 -0.03 -3.91 3.86
N ALA A 106 -0.44 -2.75 4.40
CA ALA A 106 0.06 -1.45 3.97
C ALA A 106 1.58 -1.33 4.16
N LYS A 107 2.11 -1.79 5.31
CA LYS A 107 3.56 -1.78 5.57
C LYS A 107 4.33 -2.68 4.62
N PHE A 108 3.84 -3.89 4.33
CA PHE A 108 4.45 -4.76 3.32
C PHE A 108 4.39 -4.15 1.91
N ALA A 109 3.27 -3.51 1.54
CA ALA A 109 3.16 -2.79 0.26
C ALA A 109 4.20 -1.67 0.13
N GLU A 110 4.42 -0.90 1.21
CA GLU A 110 5.43 0.17 1.23
C GLU A 110 6.86 -0.38 1.17
N LEU A 111 7.16 -1.47 1.88
CA LEU A 111 8.47 -2.13 1.78
C LEU A 111 8.76 -2.60 0.36
N LEU A 112 7.80 -3.24 -0.29
CA LEU A 112 7.92 -3.80 -1.63
C LEU A 112 7.98 -2.71 -2.72
N GLY A 113 7.15 -1.66 -2.64
CA GLY A 113 7.03 -0.64 -3.68
C GLY A 113 6.55 -1.16 -5.04
N GLU A 114 5.82 -2.28 -5.06
CA GLU A 114 5.31 -2.92 -6.27
C GLU A 114 3.90 -2.47 -6.62
N VAL A 115 3.05 -2.26 -5.62
CA VAL A 115 1.64 -1.85 -5.77
C VAL A 115 1.36 -0.40 -5.38
N VAL A 116 2.34 0.27 -4.79
CA VAL A 116 2.30 1.67 -4.38
C VAL A 116 3.62 2.35 -4.72
N THR A 117 3.59 3.66 -4.98
CA THR A 117 4.79 4.47 -5.30
C THR A 117 4.84 5.73 -4.45
N ASN A 118 5.99 6.41 -4.42
CA ASN A 118 6.15 7.72 -3.76
C ASN A 118 5.40 8.88 -4.48
N SER A 119 4.63 8.60 -5.53
CA SER A 119 3.91 9.60 -6.31
C SER A 119 2.40 9.41 -6.22
N THR A 120 1.69 10.31 -5.54
CA THR A 120 0.21 10.32 -5.49
C THR A 120 -0.40 10.36 -6.89
N LYS A 121 0.17 11.15 -7.81
CA LYS A 121 -0.29 11.18 -9.21
C LYS A 121 -0.22 9.80 -9.84
N LYS A 122 0.94 9.14 -9.78
CA LYS A 122 1.14 7.82 -10.37
C LYS A 122 0.25 6.76 -9.72
N ASN A 123 0.07 6.81 -8.39
CA ASN A 123 -0.83 5.91 -7.68
C ASN A 123 -2.29 6.06 -8.16
N LEU A 124 -2.76 7.30 -8.37
CA LEU A 124 -4.08 7.56 -8.94
C LEU A 124 -4.20 7.02 -10.38
N GLU A 125 -3.22 7.28 -11.26
CA GLU A 125 -3.20 6.78 -12.64
C GLU A 125 -3.31 5.24 -12.68
N MET A 126 -2.52 4.55 -11.85
CA MET A 126 -2.53 3.10 -11.73
C MET A 126 -3.89 2.58 -11.26
N ARG A 127 -4.50 3.26 -10.26
CA ARG A 127 -5.79 2.81 -9.72
C ARG A 127 -6.94 3.06 -10.70
N VAL A 128 -6.99 4.20 -11.40
CA VAL A 128 -8.00 4.44 -12.45
C VAL A 128 -8.01 3.30 -13.47
N ALA A 129 -6.84 2.90 -13.96
CA ALA A 129 -6.73 1.80 -14.92
C ALA A 129 -7.18 0.46 -14.31
N ALA A 130 -6.77 0.16 -13.07
CA ALA A 130 -7.12 -1.09 -12.40
C ALA A 130 -8.61 -1.19 -12.08
N GLU A 131 -9.25 -0.10 -11.61
CA GLU A 131 -10.70 -0.08 -11.32
C GLU A 131 -11.53 -0.25 -12.62
N ASN A 132 -11.07 0.29 -13.72
CA ASN A 132 -11.71 0.07 -15.03
C ASN A 132 -11.69 -1.41 -15.41
N GLY A 133 -10.53 -2.07 -15.29
CA GLY A 133 -10.40 -3.50 -15.53
C GLY A 133 -11.23 -4.36 -14.56
N ALA A 134 -11.21 -4.01 -13.26
CA ALA A 134 -12.00 -4.69 -12.23
C ALA A 134 -13.51 -4.58 -12.48
N THR A 135 -13.98 -3.41 -12.92
CA THR A 135 -15.37 -3.19 -13.34
C THR A 135 -15.77 -4.15 -14.45
N ALA A 136 -14.96 -4.21 -15.52
CA ALA A 136 -15.23 -5.06 -16.68
C ALA A 136 -15.23 -6.55 -16.30
N GLY A 137 -14.25 -7.00 -15.53
CA GLY A 137 -14.13 -8.39 -15.11
C GLY A 137 -15.28 -8.85 -14.21
N LYS A 138 -15.64 -8.03 -13.20
CA LYS A 138 -16.78 -8.32 -12.32
C LYS A 138 -18.11 -8.33 -13.09
N PHE A 139 -18.28 -7.39 -14.03
CA PHE A 139 -19.48 -7.33 -14.84
C PHE A 139 -19.63 -8.54 -15.75
N ASP A 140 -18.53 -9.05 -16.34
CA ASP A 140 -18.53 -10.29 -17.11
C ASP A 140 -18.88 -11.50 -16.23
N LEU A 141 -18.27 -11.62 -15.04
CA LEU A 141 -18.62 -12.69 -14.10
C LEU A 141 -20.10 -12.64 -13.71
N ALA A 142 -20.64 -11.47 -13.44
CA ALA A 142 -22.08 -11.30 -13.13
C ALA A 142 -22.98 -11.79 -14.28
N LYS A 143 -22.67 -11.45 -15.53
CA LYS A 143 -23.38 -11.94 -16.71
C LYS A 143 -23.37 -13.47 -16.82
N ARG A 144 -22.20 -14.09 -16.62
CA ARG A 144 -22.10 -15.56 -16.66
C ARG A 144 -22.87 -16.21 -15.53
N ALA A 145 -22.84 -15.66 -14.33
CA ALA A 145 -23.62 -16.13 -13.19
C ALA A 145 -25.14 -16.06 -13.50
N LYS A 146 -25.61 -14.96 -14.09
CA LYS A 146 -27.02 -14.79 -14.50
C LYS A 146 -27.44 -15.83 -15.52
N ALA A 147 -26.62 -16.11 -16.52
CA ALA A 147 -26.90 -17.13 -17.55
C ALA A 147 -27.02 -18.54 -16.96
N LEU A 148 -26.45 -18.80 -15.80
CA LEU A 148 -26.53 -20.06 -15.06
C LEU A 148 -27.61 -20.05 -13.94
N ASN A 149 -28.43 -19.00 -13.85
CA ASN A 149 -29.44 -18.80 -12.79
C ASN A 149 -28.85 -18.77 -11.37
N LEU A 150 -27.59 -18.28 -11.23
CA LEU A 150 -26.92 -18.10 -9.95
C LEU A 150 -27.14 -16.67 -9.44
N ASP A 151 -28.41 -16.35 -9.11
CA ASP A 151 -28.86 -14.98 -8.82
C ASP A 151 -28.11 -14.34 -7.65
N ALA A 152 -27.86 -15.07 -6.56
CA ALA A 152 -27.12 -14.55 -5.41
C ALA A 152 -25.69 -14.13 -5.78
N ILE A 153 -25.00 -14.88 -6.66
CA ILE A 153 -23.67 -14.53 -7.16
C ILE A 153 -23.77 -13.32 -8.09
N HIS A 154 -24.73 -13.36 -9.05
CA HIS A 154 -24.97 -12.26 -9.96
C HIS A 154 -25.17 -10.94 -9.22
N ASP A 155 -26.13 -10.89 -8.27
CA ASP A 155 -26.50 -9.67 -7.59
C ASP A 155 -25.32 -9.10 -6.78
N THR A 156 -24.61 -9.96 -6.05
CA THR A 156 -23.45 -9.55 -5.25
C THR A 156 -22.33 -8.99 -6.13
N VAL A 157 -21.97 -9.71 -7.19
CA VAL A 157 -20.84 -9.30 -8.05
C VAL A 157 -21.18 -8.10 -8.93
N HIS A 158 -22.46 -8.00 -9.35
CA HIS A 158 -22.93 -6.84 -10.11
C HIS A 158 -22.88 -5.54 -9.30
N GLU A 159 -23.28 -5.57 -8.02
CA GLU A 159 -23.13 -4.39 -7.14
C GLU A 159 -21.66 -4.04 -6.93
N MET A 160 -20.78 -5.03 -6.73
CA MET A 160 -19.33 -4.78 -6.66
C MET A 160 -18.79 -4.14 -7.94
N ALA A 161 -19.26 -4.55 -9.13
CA ALA A 161 -18.86 -3.92 -10.39
C ALA A 161 -19.24 -2.43 -10.45
N LYS A 162 -20.38 -2.05 -9.89
CA LYS A 162 -20.80 -0.64 -9.78
C LYS A 162 -19.92 0.14 -8.80
N ASP A 163 -19.51 -0.50 -7.69
CA ASP A 163 -18.59 0.11 -6.73
C ASP A 163 -17.23 0.38 -7.36
N GLU A 164 -16.66 -0.58 -8.13
CA GLU A 164 -15.38 -0.36 -8.85
C GLU A 164 -15.49 0.80 -9.86
N ALA A 165 -16.62 0.88 -10.58
CA ALA A 165 -16.86 2.00 -11.49
C ALA A 165 -16.94 3.35 -10.75
N ARG A 166 -17.52 3.38 -9.56
CA ARG A 166 -17.58 4.58 -8.71
C ARG A 166 -16.19 4.95 -8.17
N HIS A 167 -15.40 3.97 -7.73
CA HIS A 167 -14.01 4.18 -7.28
C HIS A 167 -13.16 4.75 -8.43
N GLY A 168 -13.20 4.13 -9.61
CA GLY A 168 -12.45 4.58 -10.77
C GLY A 168 -12.78 6.02 -11.17
N LYS A 169 -14.07 6.38 -11.23
CA LYS A 169 -14.51 7.75 -11.51
C LYS A 169 -14.09 8.75 -10.44
N ALA A 170 -14.10 8.36 -9.17
CA ALA A 170 -13.63 9.21 -8.08
C ALA A 170 -12.12 9.46 -8.19
N PHE A 171 -11.32 8.43 -8.44
CA PHE A 171 -9.87 8.57 -8.65
C PHE A 171 -9.53 9.41 -9.89
N GLU A 172 -10.25 9.22 -11.01
CA GLU A 172 -10.12 10.04 -12.22
C GLU A 172 -10.45 11.52 -11.94
N GLY A 173 -11.52 11.77 -11.21
CA GLY A 173 -11.90 13.13 -10.80
C GLY A 173 -10.84 13.81 -9.92
N LEU A 174 -10.23 13.07 -8.98
CA LEU A 174 -9.12 13.56 -8.16
C LEU A 174 -7.85 13.79 -8.98
N LEU A 175 -7.53 12.86 -9.89
CA LEU A 175 -6.39 13.00 -10.81
C LEU A 175 -6.51 14.27 -11.65
N ASN A 176 -7.66 14.49 -12.27
CA ASN A 176 -7.92 15.67 -13.10
C ASN A 176 -7.90 16.98 -12.28
N ARG A 177 -8.43 16.96 -11.06
CA ARG A 177 -8.49 18.13 -10.19
C ARG A 177 -7.12 18.62 -9.73
N TYR A 178 -6.22 17.71 -9.39
CA TYR A 178 -4.96 18.06 -8.74
C TYR A 178 -3.74 17.96 -9.66
N PHE A 179 -3.84 17.25 -10.77
CA PHE A 179 -2.72 16.94 -11.66
C PHE A 179 -3.05 17.11 -13.17
N GLY A 180 -4.26 17.53 -13.51
CA GLY A 180 -4.71 17.85 -14.87
C GLY A 180 -4.38 19.27 -15.32
#